data_2ffd4a31ae26ab3ced67b8745b5930ea
#
_entry.id   2ffd4a31ae26ab3ced67b8745b5930ea
#
_cell.length_a   1.000
_cell.length_b   1.000
_cell.length_c   1.000
_cell.angle_alpha   90.00
_cell.angle_beta   90.00
_cell.angle_gamma   90.00
#
_symmetry.space_group_name_H-M   'P 1'
#
loop_
_entity.id
_entity.type
_entity.pdbx_description
1 polymer ?
#
loop_
_entity_poly.entity_id
_entity_poly.type
_entity_poly.pdbx_seq_one_letter_code
_entity_poly.pdbx_strand_id
1 'polypeptide(L)'
;MAPIKVRYIVDDVDATIAFYTQHLDFIVKAHPAPGFAVLQRGDLNLLVNAKNGQGGAAQAMPDGRKPEPGGWNRIQIEVDDLGGFVETLRKAGLRFRNDIVTGFGGKQILLDDPAGNPIELFEPPSK
;
A
#
# COMPACT_ATOMS: atom_id res chain seq x y z
N MET A 1 -7.03 -21.41 -11.60
CA MET A 1 -6.21 -21.15 -10.39
C MET A 1 -6.82 -20.00 -9.60
N ALA A 2 -6.96 -20.18 -8.31
CA ALA A 2 -7.49 -19.13 -7.44
C ALA A 2 -6.51 -17.94 -7.40
N PRO A 3 -7.02 -16.69 -7.35
CA PRO A 3 -6.15 -15.52 -7.28
C PRO A 3 -5.41 -15.43 -5.93
N ILE A 4 -4.24 -14.82 -5.97
CA ILE A 4 -3.49 -14.45 -4.77
C ILE A 4 -3.77 -12.98 -4.49
N LYS A 5 -4.09 -12.67 -3.25
CA LYS A 5 -4.41 -11.30 -2.82
C LYS A 5 -3.46 -10.89 -1.71
N VAL A 6 -3.27 -9.57 -1.55
CA VAL A 6 -2.45 -9.01 -0.47
C VAL A 6 -3.39 -8.28 0.49
N ARG A 7 -3.15 -8.43 1.79
CA ARG A 7 -3.92 -7.71 2.81
C ARG A 7 -3.02 -6.76 3.59
N TYR A 8 -3.50 -5.52 3.72
CA TYR A 8 -2.88 -4.53 4.60
C TYR A 8 -3.84 -4.21 5.74
N ILE A 9 -3.33 -4.24 6.95
CA ILE A 9 -4.06 -3.74 8.12
C ILE A 9 -3.85 -2.23 8.18
N VAL A 10 -4.93 -1.49 8.39
CA VAL A 10 -4.89 -0.02 8.35
C VAL A 10 -5.60 0.57 9.56
N ASP A 11 -5.40 1.87 9.80
CA ASP A 11 -6.08 2.58 10.88
C ASP A 11 -7.47 3.06 10.44
N ASP A 12 -7.56 3.62 9.25
CA ASP A 12 -8.75 4.27 8.71
C ASP A 12 -8.94 3.85 7.26
N VAL A 13 -9.99 3.08 7.00
CA VAL A 13 -10.24 2.55 5.65
C VAL A 13 -10.54 3.67 4.67
N ASP A 14 -11.32 4.68 5.04
CA ASP A 14 -11.64 5.79 4.13
C ASP A 14 -10.40 6.60 3.74
N ALA A 15 -9.53 6.90 4.70
CA ALA A 15 -8.26 7.58 4.42
C ALA A 15 -7.35 6.72 3.53
N THR A 16 -7.34 5.41 3.73
CA THR A 16 -6.59 4.46 2.92
C THR A 16 -7.10 4.44 1.48
N ILE A 17 -8.41 4.35 1.29
CA ILE A 17 -9.03 4.41 -0.03
C ILE A 17 -8.62 5.70 -0.75
N ALA A 18 -8.74 6.84 -0.08
CA ALA A 18 -8.38 8.13 -0.68
C ALA A 18 -6.91 8.15 -1.11
N PHE A 19 -6.00 7.66 -0.27
CA PHE A 19 -4.57 7.62 -0.58
C PHE A 19 -4.27 6.79 -1.83
N TYR A 20 -4.73 5.55 -1.87
CA TYR A 20 -4.42 4.65 -2.98
C TYR A 20 -5.10 5.06 -4.29
N THR A 21 -6.32 5.58 -4.22
CA THR A 21 -7.05 5.99 -5.43
C THR A 21 -6.56 7.33 -5.97
N GLN A 22 -6.18 8.28 -5.11
CA GLN A 22 -5.74 9.60 -5.55
C GLN A 22 -4.29 9.61 -6.03
N HIS A 23 -3.43 8.77 -5.44
CA HIS A 23 -1.99 8.88 -5.68
C HIS A 23 -1.37 7.69 -6.40
N LEU A 24 -1.97 6.50 -6.34
CA LEU A 24 -1.34 5.27 -6.83
C LEU A 24 -2.19 4.52 -7.87
N ASP A 25 -3.18 5.17 -8.45
CA ASP A 25 -4.02 4.61 -9.54
C ASP A 25 -4.77 3.32 -9.17
N PHE A 26 -5.12 3.15 -7.91
CA PHE A 26 -6.02 2.08 -7.53
C PHE A 26 -7.47 2.50 -7.76
N ILE A 27 -8.34 1.52 -7.96
CA ILE A 27 -9.79 1.70 -7.97
C ILE A 27 -10.41 0.94 -6.80
N VAL A 28 -11.59 1.37 -6.36
CA VAL A 28 -12.36 0.62 -5.36
C VAL A 28 -13.11 -0.47 -6.08
N LYS A 29 -12.76 -1.73 -5.82
CA LYS A 29 -13.46 -2.88 -6.37
C LYS A 29 -14.69 -3.24 -5.54
N ALA A 30 -14.59 -3.13 -4.23
CA ALA A 30 -15.68 -3.40 -3.30
C ALA A 30 -15.43 -2.68 -1.97
N HIS A 31 -16.49 -2.22 -1.33
CA HIS A 31 -16.42 -1.61 0.01
C HIS A 31 -17.65 -2.06 0.79
N PRO A 32 -17.69 -3.36 1.18
CA PRO A 32 -18.91 -3.95 1.74
C PRO A 32 -19.21 -3.54 3.18
N ALA A 33 -18.22 -3.03 3.91
CA ALA A 33 -18.37 -2.62 5.29
C ALA A 33 -17.44 -1.45 5.60
N PRO A 34 -17.73 -0.62 6.62
CA PRO A 34 -16.84 0.51 6.96
C PRO A 34 -15.40 0.10 7.26
N GLY A 35 -15.20 -1.08 7.84
CA GLY A 35 -13.87 -1.57 8.23
C GLY A 35 -13.18 -2.44 7.19
N PHE A 36 -13.71 -2.56 5.97
CA PHE A 36 -13.13 -3.43 4.97
C PHE A 36 -13.40 -2.92 3.55
N ALA A 37 -12.36 -2.92 2.72
CA ALA A 37 -12.49 -2.62 1.30
C ALA A 37 -11.53 -3.47 0.48
N VAL A 38 -11.85 -3.64 -0.79
CA VAL A 38 -10.97 -4.26 -1.79
C VAL A 38 -10.60 -3.20 -2.81
N LEU A 39 -9.31 -2.93 -2.94
CA LEU A 39 -8.76 -2.02 -3.92
C LEU A 39 -8.07 -2.83 -5.02
N GLN A 40 -8.06 -2.31 -6.24
CA GLN A 40 -7.48 -3.03 -7.36
C GLN A 40 -6.61 -2.11 -8.21
N ARG A 41 -5.43 -2.60 -8.58
CA ARG A 41 -4.59 -2.00 -9.60
C ARG A 41 -3.99 -3.13 -10.43
N GLY A 42 -4.27 -3.14 -11.75
CA GLY A 42 -3.86 -4.26 -12.58
C GLY A 42 -4.43 -5.58 -12.05
N ASP A 43 -3.58 -6.58 -11.89
CA ASP A 43 -3.98 -7.89 -11.38
C ASP A 43 -3.97 -7.96 -9.84
N LEU A 44 -3.49 -6.93 -9.17
CA LEU A 44 -3.42 -6.92 -7.70
C LEU A 44 -4.75 -6.54 -7.10
N ASN A 45 -5.25 -7.38 -6.21
CA ASN A 45 -6.33 -7.04 -5.29
C ASN A 45 -5.71 -6.81 -3.92
N LEU A 46 -5.85 -5.58 -3.42
CA LEU A 46 -5.37 -5.17 -2.11
C LEU A 46 -6.55 -5.12 -1.15
N LEU A 47 -6.54 -6.02 -0.18
CA LEU A 47 -7.57 -6.05 0.87
C LEU A 47 -7.12 -5.11 1.98
N VAL A 48 -7.96 -4.17 2.38
CA VAL A 48 -7.62 -3.26 3.48
C VAL A 48 -8.64 -3.41 4.61
N ASN A 49 -8.14 -3.68 5.81
CA ASN A 49 -8.96 -3.94 7.00
C ASN A 49 -8.55 -3.00 8.12
N ALA A 50 -9.54 -2.37 8.74
CA ALA A 50 -9.30 -1.57 9.94
C ALA A 50 -8.82 -2.46 11.08
N LYS A 51 -7.77 -2.06 11.78
CA LYS A 51 -7.16 -2.85 12.87
C LYS A 51 -8.12 -3.12 14.03
N ASN A 52 -9.10 -2.26 14.23
CA ASN A 52 -10.11 -2.42 15.28
C ASN A 52 -11.49 -2.77 14.71
N GLY A 53 -11.53 -3.26 13.47
CA GLY A 53 -12.78 -3.64 12.81
C GLY A 53 -13.34 -4.97 13.31
N GLN A 54 -14.51 -5.32 12.82
CA GLN A 54 -15.19 -6.55 13.20
C GLN A 54 -14.86 -7.74 12.29
N GLY A 55 -14.11 -7.48 11.21
CA GLY A 55 -13.76 -8.54 10.27
C GLY A 55 -12.79 -9.56 10.86
N GLY A 56 -12.74 -10.75 10.24
CA GLY A 56 -11.84 -11.81 10.69
C GLY A 56 -10.38 -11.42 10.72
N ALA A 57 -9.95 -10.57 9.80
CA ALA A 57 -8.56 -10.13 9.72
C ALA A 57 -8.14 -9.20 10.86
N ALA A 58 -9.09 -8.63 11.61
CA ALA A 58 -8.80 -7.72 12.72
C ALA A 58 -8.83 -8.44 14.08
N GLN A 59 -9.12 -9.72 14.11
CA GLN A 59 -9.26 -10.46 15.36
C GLN A 59 -7.91 -10.75 16.01
N ALA A 60 -7.88 -10.73 17.35
CA ALA A 60 -6.67 -11.03 18.11
C ALA A 60 -6.24 -12.48 17.91
N MET A 61 -4.91 -12.69 17.99
CA MET A 61 -4.32 -14.01 17.99
C MET A 61 -4.57 -14.71 19.36
N PRO A 62 -4.37 -16.03 19.43
CA PRO A 62 -4.54 -16.75 20.70
C PRO A 62 -3.70 -16.20 21.85
N ASP A 63 -2.54 -15.60 21.57
CA ASP A 63 -1.66 -15.00 22.58
C ASP A 63 -2.03 -13.55 22.91
N GLY A 64 -3.12 -13.02 22.33
CA GLY A 64 -3.61 -11.68 22.59
C GLY A 64 -3.07 -10.60 21.67
N ARG A 65 -2.09 -10.91 20.83
CA ARG A 65 -1.57 -9.91 19.86
C ARG A 65 -2.62 -9.61 18.81
N LYS A 66 -2.74 -8.34 18.47
CA LYS A 66 -3.65 -7.89 17.41
C LYS A 66 -2.88 -7.56 16.15
N PRO A 67 -3.47 -7.83 14.97
CA PRO A 67 -2.88 -7.37 13.71
C PRO A 67 -2.69 -5.85 13.72
N GLU A 68 -1.53 -5.41 13.25
CA GLU A 68 -1.15 -3.99 13.21
C GLU A 68 -0.57 -3.61 11.85
N PRO A 69 -0.72 -2.35 11.43
CA PRO A 69 -0.06 -1.87 10.21
C PRO A 69 1.45 -1.73 10.40
N GLY A 70 2.18 -1.54 9.30
CA GLY A 70 3.60 -1.28 9.31
C GLY A 70 4.42 -2.46 8.79
N GLY A 71 5.66 -2.55 9.25
CA GLY A 71 6.59 -3.60 8.85
C GLY A 71 7.42 -3.23 7.63
N TRP A 72 8.01 -4.24 6.97
CA TRP A 72 8.92 -4.06 5.84
C TRP A 72 8.48 -4.79 4.57
N ASN A 73 7.60 -5.78 4.70
CA ASN A 73 7.02 -6.45 3.53
C ASN A 73 6.10 -5.46 2.82
N ARG A 74 6.18 -5.43 1.48
CA ARG A 74 5.47 -4.40 0.72
C ARG A 74 5.16 -4.86 -0.69
N ILE A 75 4.17 -4.20 -1.26
CA ILE A 75 3.91 -4.30 -2.70
C ILE A 75 4.92 -3.41 -3.44
N GLN A 76 5.28 -3.82 -4.66
CA GLN A 76 6.13 -3.02 -5.54
C GLN A 76 5.29 -2.54 -6.72
N ILE A 77 5.35 -1.26 -7.00
CA ILE A 77 4.68 -0.64 -8.14
C ILE A 77 5.74 -0.11 -9.09
N GLU A 78 5.75 -0.60 -10.33
CA GLU A 78 6.66 -0.07 -11.35
C GLU A 78 6.16 1.27 -11.89
N VAL A 79 7.09 2.18 -12.10
CA VAL A 79 6.84 3.50 -12.69
C VAL A 79 7.90 3.78 -13.74
N ASP A 80 7.56 4.61 -14.75
CA ASP A 80 8.47 4.93 -15.84
C ASP A 80 9.49 6.00 -15.47
N ASP A 81 9.08 7.00 -14.69
CA ASP A 81 9.93 8.13 -14.27
C ASP A 81 9.82 8.27 -12.76
N LEU A 82 10.67 7.55 -12.04
CA LEU A 82 10.62 7.51 -10.58
C LEU A 82 10.90 8.90 -9.99
N GLY A 83 11.92 9.60 -10.49
CA GLY A 83 12.28 10.92 -9.97
C GLY A 83 11.15 11.92 -10.08
N GLY A 84 10.51 12.00 -11.25
CA GLY A 84 9.38 12.90 -11.47
C GLY A 84 8.17 12.53 -10.64
N PHE A 85 7.88 11.25 -10.53
CA PHE A 85 6.75 10.77 -9.72
C PHE A 85 6.95 11.05 -8.23
N VAL A 86 8.14 10.79 -7.72
CA VAL A 86 8.48 11.08 -6.33
C VAL A 86 8.32 12.57 -6.02
N GLU A 87 8.78 13.45 -6.93
CA GLU A 87 8.62 14.88 -6.74
C GLU A 87 7.14 15.27 -6.64
N THR A 88 6.31 14.73 -7.53
CA THR A 88 4.86 14.95 -7.48
C THR A 88 4.26 14.53 -6.14
N LEU A 89 4.63 13.34 -5.67
CA LEU A 89 4.10 12.82 -4.40
C LEU A 89 4.60 13.61 -3.19
N ARG A 90 5.87 14.08 -3.21
CA ARG A 90 6.40 14.93 -2.15
C ARG A 90 5.65 16.25 -2.07
N LYS A 91 5.33 16.85 -3.21
CA LYS A 91 4.53 18.08 -3.26
C LYS A 91 3.11 17.87 -2.73
N ALA A 92 2.58 16.67 -2.88
CA ALA A 92 1.29 16.30 -2.33
C ALA A 92 1.35 15.97 -0.83
N GLY A 93 2.53 16.00 -0.22
CA GLY A 93 2.70 15.79 1.21
C GLY A 93 2.85 14.33 1.65
N LEU A 94 3.09 13.40 0.72
CA LEU A 94 3.26 12.00 1.07
C LEU A 94 4.60 11.78 1.79
N ARG A 95 4.61 10.78 2.68
CA ARG A 95 5.77 10.48 3.52
C ARG A 95 6.59 9.35 2.95
N PHE A 96 7.90 9.57 2.84
CA PHE A 96 8.86 8.59 2.36
C PHE A 96 9.75 8.12 3.50
N ARG A 97 10.14 6.84 3.50
CA ARG A 97 11.07 6.29 4.48
C ARG A 97 12.52 6.59 4.14
N ASN A 98 12.82 6.82 2.88
CA ASN A 98 14.20 7.04 2.40
C ASN A 98 14.21 7.94 1.17
N ASP A 99 15.39 8.09 0.59
CA ASP A 99 15.60 8.70 -0.72
C ASP A 99 15.74 7.60 -1.77
N ILE A 100 15.74 8.00 -3.05
CA ILE A 100 15.89 7.05 -4.15
C ILE A 100 17.22 6.32 -4.03
N VAL A 101 17.15 4.99 -4.03
CA VAL A 101 18.32 4.11 -4.04
C VAL A 101 18.50 3.57 -5.44
N THR A 102 19.70 3.72 -5.99
CA THR A 102 20.05 3.20 -7.31
C THR A 102 20.91 1.95 -7.15
N GLY A 103 20.52 0.86 -7.80
CA GLY A 103 21.24 -0.40 -7.79
C GLY A 103 21.27 -1.03 -9.17
N PHE A 104 21.80 -2.25 -9.26
CA PHE A 104 21.86 -2.98 -10.54
C PHE A 104 20.48 -3.27 -11.10
N GLY A 105 19.52 -3.54 -10.24
CA GLY A 105 18.15 -3.88 -10.65
C GLY A 105 17.28 -2.70 -11.03
N GLY A 106 17.77 -1.47 -10.85
CA GLY A 106 17.00 -0.26 -11.12
C GLY A 106 17.04 0.72 -9.97
N LYS A 107 16.01 1.56 -9.87
CA LYS A 107 15.88 2.57 -8.81
C LYS A 107 14.64 2.29 -7.98
N GLN A 108 14.72 2.54 -6.68
CA GLN A 108 13.58 2.30 -5.80
C GLN A 108 13.52 3.30 -4.65
N ILE A 109 12.34 3.44 -4.08
CA ILE A 109 12.10 4.25 -2.88
C ILE A 109 10.92 3.65 -2.12
N LEU A 110 10.91 3.84 -0.82
CA LEU A 110 9.81 3.41 0.05
C LEU A 110 9.00 4.61 0.51
N LEU A 111 7.68 4.50 0.40
CA LEU A 111 6.77 5.46 1.03
C LEU A 111 5.78 4.73 1.91
N ASP A 112 5.16 5.49 2.81
CA ASP A 112 4.15 4.94 3.72
C ASP A 112 2.76 5.35 3.28
N ASP A 113 1.80 4.43 3.41
CA ASP A 113 0.39 4.78 3.35
C ASP A 113 -0.02 5.49 4.66
N PRO A 114 -1.28 5.96 4.79
CA PRO A 114 -1.69 6.68 6.01
C PRO A 114 -1.54 5.89 7.31
N ALA A 115 -1.53 4.57 7.25
CA ALA A 115 -1.36 3.72 8.44
C ALA A 115 0.10 3.35 8.71
N GLY A 116 1.02 3.73 7.81
CA GLY A 116 2.43 3.37 7.93
C GLY A 116 2.80 2.05 7.27
N ASN A 117 1.94 1.52 6.39
CA ASN A 117 2.31 0.36 5.59
C ASN A 117 3.20 0.79 4.43
N PRO A 118 4.30 0.07 4.16
CA PRO A 118 5.22 0.48 3.12
C PRO A 118 4.74 0.11 1.72
N ILE A 119 5.03 0.97 0.77
CA ILE A 119 4.91 0.71 -0.67
C ILE A 119 6.26 1.01 -1.30
N GLU A 120 6.72 0.14 -2.19
CA GLU A 120 7.93 0.37 -2.95
C GLU A 120 7.55 0.86 -4.35
N LEU A 121 8.11 2.00 -4.74
CA LEU A 121 8.04 2.48 -6.11
C LEU A 121 9.35 2.09 -6.79
N PHE A 122 9.26 1.53 -7.99
CA PHE A 122 10.42 0.94 -8.65
C PHE A 122 10.46 1.36 -10.13
N GLU A 123 11.62 1.80 -10.56
CA GLU A 123 11.88 2.05 -11.98
C GLU A 123 12.92 1.05 -12.45
N PRO A 124 12.57 0.17 -13.43
CA PRO A 124 13.54 -0.80 -13.94
C PRO A 124 14.69 -0.08 -14.67
N PRO A 125 15.85 -0.75 -14.84
CA PRO A 125 16.97 -0.14 -15.52
C PRO A 125 16.64 0.15 -16.98
N SER A 126 17.25 1.20 -17.52
CA SER A 126 17.10 1.57 -18.94
C SER A 126 17.60 0.45 -19.84
N LYS A 127 16.90 0.23 -20.93
CA LYS A 127 17.30 -0.76 -21.92
C LYS A 127 18.34 -0.20 -22.88
#